data_857368a9c8fc18b04140553f1cb0b716
#
_entry.id   857368a9c8fc18b04140553f1cb0b716
#
_cell.length_a   1.000
_cell.length_b   1.000
_cell.length_c   1.000
_cell.angle_alpha   90.00
_cell.angle_beta   90.00
_cell.angle_gamma   90.00
#
_symmetry.space_group_name_H-M   'P 1'
#
loop_
_entity.id
_entity.type
_entity.pdbx_description
1 polymer ?
#
loop_
_entity_poly.entity_id
_entity_poly.type
_entity_poly.pdbx_seq_one_letter_code
_entity_poly.pdbx_strand_id
1 'polypeptide(L)'
;MKSFNIVMRKDCLRMKRIGMLTSGGDCQALNAAMRGVVKGLSENVDELEIYGFHNGYKGLIYGDYRLLTSADFSGILTKGGTILGSSRQPFKQMRVPDENGLDKVEAMKQTYHKLNLDCLVILGGNGTQKTANLLREEGLNV
;
A
#
# COMPACT_ATOMS: atom_id res chain seq x y z
N MET A 1 1.76 -49.25 -0.05
CA MET A 1 1.02 -48.04 -0.46
C MET A 1 1.32 -46.95 0.53
N LYS A 2 2.18 -46.01 0.18
CA LYS A 2 2.47 -44.85 1.02
C LYS A 2 1.42 -43.78 0.71
N SER A 3 0.56 -43.53 1.66
CA SER A 3 -0.42 -42.42 1.63
C SER A 3 0.33 -41.11 1.56
N PHE A 4 0.30 -40.43 0.44
CA PHE A 4 0.75 -39.05 0.32
C PHE A 4 -0.29 -38.15 1.02
N ASN A 5 -0.03 -37.85 2.27
CA ASN A 5 -0.73 -36.76 2.95
C ASN A 5 -0.28 -35.43 2.28
N ILE A 6 -1.08 -34.96 1.34
CA ILE A 6 -1.02 -33.59 0.88
C ILE A 6 -1.50 -32.72 2.05
N VAL A 7 -0.55 -32.24 2.83
CA VAL A 7 -0.80 -31.12 3.73
C VAL A 7 -1.07 -29.91 2.82
N MET A 8 -2.33 -29.74 2.46
CA MET A 8 -2.78 -28.51 1.84
C MET A 8 -2.49 -27.39 2.84
N ARG A 9 -1.52 -26.55 2.52
CA ARG A 9 -1.24 -25.35 3.29
C ARG A 9 -2.51 -24.49 3.28
N LYS A 10 -3.20 -24.43 4.41
CA LYS A 10 -4.38 -23.57 4.63
C LYS A 10 -4.11 -22.08 4.34
N ASP A 11 -2.84 -21.71 4.20
CA ASP A 11 -2.43 -20.34 3.87
C ASP A 11 -2.63 -19.96 2.40
N CYS A 12 -2.91 -20.91 1.52
CA CYS A 12 -3.06 -20.68 0.08
C CYS A 12 -4.46 -20.22 -0.33
N LEU A 13 -5.44 -20.26 0.57
CA LEU A 13 -6.86 -19.93 0.29
C LEU A 13 -7.33 -18.64 0.95
N ARG A 14 -6.42 -17.89 1.60
CA ARG A 14 -6.80 -16.62 2.23
C ARG A 14 -6.60 -15.47 1.26
N MET A 15 -7.66 -14.68 1.07
CA MET A 15 -7.62 -13.38 0.40
C MET A 15 -6.46 -12.53 0.92
N LYS A 16 -5.54 -12.13 0.05
CA LYS A 16 -4.45 -11.20 0.37
C LYS A 16 -4.90 -9.78 0.14
N ARG A 17 -4.72 -8.92 1.13
CA ARG A 17 -5.09 -7.51 1.09
C ARG A 17 -3.86 -6.64 1.13
N ILE A 18 -3.61 -5.96 0.04
CA ILE A 18 -2.43 -5.14 -0.17
C ILE A 18 -2.84 -3.67 -0.24
N GLY A 19 -2.28 -2.86 0.64
CA GLY A 19 -2.38 -1.41 0.53
C GLY A 19 -1.30 -0.88 -0.40
N MET A 20 -1.61 0.12 -1.21
CA MET A 20 -0.66 0.73 -2.12
C MET A 20 -0.79 2.26 -2.08
N LEU A 21 0.32 2.94 -1.99
CA LEU A 21 0.37 4.40 -2.09
C LEU A 21 1.65 4.88 -2.79
N THR A 22 1.54 6.06 -3.36
CA THR A 22 2.67 6.82 -3.90
C THR A 22 2.79 8.12 -3.11
N SER A 23 3.99 8.50 -2.72
CA SER A 23 4.22 9.69 -1.90
C SER A 23 5.49 10.43 -2.33
N GLY A 24 5.54 11.73 -2.02
CA GLY A 24 6.66 12.58 -2.38
C GLY A 24 6.51 13.25 -3.74
N GLY A 25 7.66 13.57 -4.37
CA GLY A 25 7.68 14.21 -5.66
C GLY A 25 7.16 13.34 -6.80
N ASP A 26 6.61 13.97 -7.81
CA ASP A 26 6.14 13.28 -9.01
C ASP A 26 7.32 12.61 -9.75
N CYS A 27 7.09 11.38 -10.18
CA CYS A 27 8.04 10.60 -10.97
C CYS A 27 7.29 9.91 -12.11
N GLN A 28 7.81 9.99 -13.32
CA GLN A 28 7.18 9.42 -14.49
C GLN A 28 7.03 7.89 -14.45
N ALA A 29 7.83 7.21 -13.62
CA ALA A 29 7.82 5.76 -13.50
C ALA A 29 6.80 5.20 -12.49
N LEU A 30 6.12 6.04 -11.71
CA LEU A 30 5.24 5.57 -10.63
C LEU A 30 4.10 4.67 -11.13
N ASN A 31 3.41 5.07 -12.19
CA ASN A 31 2.33 4.27 -12.76
C ASN A 31 2.85 2.95 -13.33
N ALA A 32 3.99 2.95 -14.01
CA ALA A 32 4.62 1.74 -14.52
C ALA A 32 5.05 0.79 -13.39
N ALA A 33 5.62 1.33 -12.31
CA ALA A 33 6.02 0.56 -11.14
C ALA A 33 4.81 -0.08 -10.44
N MET A 34 3.74 0.69 -10.20
CA MET A 34 2.50 0.15 -9.64
C MET A 34 1.92 -0.97 -10.49
N ARG A 35 1.86 -0.77 -11.80
CA ARG A 35 1.38 -1.80 -12.73
C ARG A 35 2.23 -3.07 -12.67
N GLY A 36 3.55 -2.94 -12.58
CA GLY A 36 4.47 -4.08 -12.44
C GLY A 36 4.24 -4.86 -11.15
N VAL A 37 4.08 -4.16 -10.02
CA VAL A 37 3.77 -4.78 -8.72
C VAL A 37 2.45 -5.54 -8.79
N VAL A 38 1.40 -4.91 -9.30
CA VAL A 38 0.07 -5.54 -9.38
C VAL A 38 0.07 -6.74 -10.31
N LYS A 39 0.75 -6.66 -11.44
CA LYS A 39 0.91 -7.79 -12.36
C LYS A 39 1.61 -8.96 -11.67
N GLY A 40 2.74 -8.70 -11.02
CA GLY A 40 3.48 -9.74 -10.29
C GLY A 40 2.66 -10.37 -9.15
N LEU A 41 1.89 -9.57 -8.41
CA LEU A 41 0.99 -10.09 -7.38
C LEU A 41 -0.12 -10.95 -7.98
N SER A 42 -0.76 -10.50 -9.05
CA SER A 42 -1.85 -11.23 -9.70
C SER A 42 -1.43 -12.57 -10.32
N GLU A 43 -0.16 -12.69 -10.72
CA GLU A 43 0.40 -13.93 -11.25
C GLU A 43 0.78 -14.95 -10.16
N ASN A 44 0.95 -14.50 -8.92
CA ASN A 44 1.47 -15.32 -7.82
C ASN A 44 0.50 -15.49 -6.64
N VAL A 45 -0.60 -14.77 -6.63
CA VAL A 45 -1.61 -14.79 -5.54
C VAL A 45 -2.98 -15.05 -6.13
N ASP A 46 -3.63 -16.11 -5.69
CA ASP A 46 -4.92 -16.55 -6.26
C ASP A 46 -6.07 -15.59 -5.93
N GLU A 47 -6.13 -15.12 -4.69
CA GLU A 47 -7.15 -14.18 -4.22
C GLU A 47 -6.48 -12.90 -3.71
N LEU A 48 -6.69 -11.78 -4.40
CA LEU A 48 -6.01 -10.51 -4.18
C LEU A 48 -7.00 -9.35 -4.18
N GLU A 49 -6.94 -8.54 -3.13
CA GLU A 49 -7.55 -7.21 -3.07
C GLU A 49 -6.45 -6.15 -2.95
N ILE A 50 -6.54 -5.11 -3.75
CA ILE A 50 -5.61 -3.98 -3.70
C ILE A 50 -6.37 -2.72 -3.32
N TYR A 51 -5.94 -2.10 -2.22
CA TYR A 51 -6.45 -0.83 -1.72
C TYR A 51 -5.49 0.29 -2.10
N GLY A 52 -5.90 1.16 -3.01
CA GLY A 52 -5.12 2.33 -3.39
C GLY A 52 -5.46 3.52 -2.51
N PHE A 53 -4.49 4.06 -1.78
CA PHE A 53 -4.67 5.25 -0.96
C PHE A 53 -4.42 6.51 -1.80
N HIS A 54 -5.37 7.45 -1.75
CA HIS A 54 -5.27 8.69 -2.48
C HIS A 54 -4.32 9.67 -1.79
N ASN A 55 -3.56 10.41 -2.61
CA ASN A 55 -2.67 11.47 -2.12
C ASN A 55 -1.64 10.99 -1.09
N GLY A 56 -1.07 9.80 -1.30
CA GLY A 56 0.01 9.26 -0.50
C GLY A 56 -0.38 8.94 0.95
N TYR A 57 0.47 9.28 1.89
CA TYR A 57 0.20 9.06 3.32
C TYR A 57 -1.04 9.76 3.83
N LYS A 58 -1.46 10.86 3.20
CA LYS A 58 -2.69 11.55 3.55
C LYS A 58 -3.90 10.61 3.46
N GLY A 59 -3.99 9.82 2.40
CA GLY A 59 -5.05 8.83 2.25
C GLY A 59 -5.01 7.74 3.32
N LEU A 60 -3.82 7.29 3.70
CA LEU A 60 -3.65 6.30 4.77
C LEU A 60 -4.02 6.88 6.15
N ILE A 61 -3.68 8.14 6.42
CA ILE A 61 -4.00 8.82 7.68
C ILE A 61 -5.52 9.00 7.83
N TYR A 62 -6.18 9.50 6.80
CA TYR A 62 -7.59 9.89 6.85
C TYR A 62 -8.56 8.83 6.30
N GLY A 63 -8.06 7.67 5.89
CA GLY A 63 -8.89 6.59 5.36
C GLY A 63 -9.50 6.88 3.99
N ASP A 64 -8.81 7.64 3.15
CA ASP A 64 -9.21 7.92 1.78
C ASP A 64 -8.56 6.94 0.82
N TYR A 65 -9.32 5.92 0.43
CA TYR A 65 -8.87 4.82 -0.42
C TYR A 65 -9.99 4.32 -1.32
N ARG A 66 -9.62 3.54 -2.33
CA ARG A 66 -10.54 2.73 -3.12
C ARG A 66 -9.96 1.36 -3.42
N LEU A 67 -10.82 0.39 -3.66
CA LEU A 67 -10.42 -0.89 -4.24
C LEU A 67 -10.02 -0.70 -5.69
N LEU A 68 -8.85 -1.22 -6.05
CA LEU A 68 -8.32 -1.19 -7.40
C LEU A 68 -8.52 -2.54 -8.06
N THR A 69 -8.90 -2.51 -9.33
CA THR A 69 -9.05 -3.69 -10.18
C THR A 69 -7.97 -3.71 -11.26
N SER A 70 -7.80 -4.82 -11.95
CA SER A 70 -6.87 -4.92 -13.08
C SER A 70 -7.15 -3.87 -14.18
N ALA A 71 -8.40 -3.45 -14.31
CA ALA A 71 -8.80 -2.41 -15.27
C ALA A 71 -8.18 -1.04 -14.93
N ASP A 72 -8.00 -0.72 -13.62
CA ASP A 72 -7.37 0.54 -13.18
C ASP A 72 -5.90 0.65 -13.62
N PHE A 73 -5.23 -0.48 -13.79
CA PHE A 73 -3.83 -0.54 -14.21
C PHE A 73 -3.65 -0.73 -15.73
N SER A 74 -4.74 -0.85 -16.46
CA SER A 74 -4.70 -0.93 -17.91
C SER A 74 -4.38 0.43 -18.51
N GLY A 75 -3.46 0.47 -19.49
CA GLY A 75 -3.11 1.69 -20.20
C GLY A 75 -2.30 2.73 -19.44
N ILE A 76 -1.85 2.43 -18.22
CA ILE A 76 -1.08 3.39 -17.39
C ILE A 76 0.44 3.29 -17.57
N LEU A 77 0.94 2.30 -18.31
CA LEU A 77 2.38 2.03 -18.43
C LEU A 77 3.16 3.25 -18.94
N THR A 78 2.60 3.96 -19.90
CA THR A 78 3.21 5.14 -20.53
C THR A 78 2.63 6.46 -20.01
N LYS A 79 1.72 6.39 -19.07
CA LYS A 79 1.09 7.57 -18.46
C LYS A 79 1.97 8.13 -17.36
N GLY A 80 2.40 9.37 -17.50
CA GLY A 80 3.17 10.07 -16.47
C GLY A 80 2.36 10.35 -15.20
N GLY A 81 3.04 10.70 -14.13
CA GLY A 81 2.43 10.97 -12.85
C GLY A 81 2.02 9.72 -12.08
N THR A 82 1.02 9.84 -11.25
CA THR A 82 0.47 8.75 -10.45
C THR A 82 -1.05 8.75 -10.48
N ILE A 83 -1.67 7.59 -10.74
CA ILE A 83 -3.13 7.43 -10.71
C ILE A 83 -3.71 7.57 -9.29
N LEU A 84 -2.89 7.39 -8.25
CA LEU A 84 -3.29 7.53 -6.85
C LEU A 84 -3.11 8.95 -6.31
N GLY A 85 -2.38 9.80 -7.03
CA GLY A 85 -1.98 11.10 -6.53
C GLY A 85 -0.89 11.01 -5.48
N SER A 86 -0.39 12.16 -5.08
CA SER A 86 0.69 12.31 -4.11
C SER A 86 0.47 13.57 -3.28
N SER A 87 0.98 13.56 -2.07
CA SER A 87 1.04 14.75 -1.22
C SER A 87 2.36 14.78 -0.44
N ARG A 88 2.75 15.97 -0.03
CA ARG A 88 3.92 16.14 0.84
C ARG A 88 3.48 16.03 2.29
N GLN A 89 3.91 14.97 2.93
CA GLN A 89 3.81 14.74 4.37
C GLN A 89 5.22 14.60 4.92
N PRO A 90 5.84 15.68 5.41
CA PRO A 90 7.22 15.63 5.86
C PRO A 90 7.42 14.63 6.99
N PHE A 91 8.45 13.79 6.89
CA PHE A 91 8.77 12.78 7.90
C PHE A 91 8.86 13.38 9.31
N LYS A 92 9.49 14.54 9.45
CA LYS A 92 9.65 15.22 10.74
C LYS A 92 8.30 15.58 11.41
N GLN A 93 7.23 15.72 10.63
CA GLN A 93 5.89 16.07 11.12
C GLN A 93 4.99 14.84 11.35
N MET A 94 5.46 13.64 11.04
CA MET A 94 4.63 12.43 11.18
C MET A 94 4.25 12.15 12.64
N ARG A 95 5.13 12.46 13.58
CA ARG A 95 4.85 12.31 15.03
C ARG A 95 4.24 13.55 15.67
N VAL A 96 4.01 14.62 14.90
CA VAL A 96 3.33 15.82 15.36
C VAL A 96 1.84 15.66 15.04
N PRO A 97 0.93 15.79 16.03
CA PRO A 97 -0.49 15.74 15.80
C PRO A 97 -0.94 16.78 14.74
N ASP A 98 -2.02 16.48 14.04
CA ASP A 98 -2.61 17.45 13.12
C ASP A 98 -3.32 18.60 13.86
N GLU A 99 -3.92 19.51 13.12
CA GLU A 99 -4.63 20.68 13.66
C GLU A 99 -5.79 20.31 14.59
N ASN A 100 -6.32 19.11 14.46
CA ASN A 100 -7.40 18.56 15.29
C ASN A 100 -6.88 17.66 16.42
N GLY A 101 -5.57 17.58 16.64
CA GLY A 101 -4.95 16.74 17.65
C GLY A 101 -4.85 15.26 17.26
N LEU A 102 -5.06 14.89 16.00
CA LEU A 102 -4.98 13.51 15.53
C LEU A 102 -3.52 13.03 15.50
N ASP A 103 -3.24 11.92 16.17
CA ASP A 103 -1.98 11.19 16.02
C ASP A 103 -1.97 10.48 14.65
N LYS A 104 -1.14 11.00 13.73
CA LYS A 104 -1.06 10.50 12.36
C LYS A 104 -0.56 9.06 12.26
N VAL A 105 0.42 8.69 13.09
CA VAL A 105 0.98 7.34 13.11
C VAL A 105 -0.07 6.34 13.58
N GLU A 106 -0.77 6.66 14.66
CA GLU A 106 -1.85 5.80 15.16
C GLU A 106 -3.01 5.72 14.17
N ALA A 107 -3.36 6.82 13.51
CA ALA A 107 -4.40 6.83 12.48
C ALA A 107 -4.03 5.91 11.28
N MET A 108 -2.78 5.92 10.84
CA MET A 108 -2.30 5.00 9.79
C MET A 108 -2.38 3.54 10.22
N LYS A 109 -1.99 3.25 11.46
CA LYS A 109 -2.10 1.90 12.03
C LYS A 109 -3.56 1.44 12.11
N GLN A 110 -4.46 2.30 12.54
CA GLN A 110 -5.90 2.00 12.60
C GLN A 110 -6.48 1.69 11.22
N THR A 111 -6.14 2.47 10.20
CA THR A 111 -6.56 2.21 8.82
C THR A 111 -6.03 0.87 8.33
N TYR A 112 -4.76 0.57 8.57
CA TYR A 112 -4.14 -0.71 8.22
C TYR A 112 -4.89 -1.89 8.84
N HIS A 113 -5.17 -1.84 10.13
CA HIS A 113 -5.86 -2.92 10.84
C HIS A 113 -7.34 -3.00 10.50
N LYS A 114 -8.03 -1.86 10.32
CA LYS A 114 -9.44 -1.81 9.91
C LYS A 114 -9.67 -2.51 8.58
N LEU A 115 -8.75 -2.34 7.63
CA LEU A 115 -8.81 -2.97 6.31
C LEU A 115 -8.26 -4.41 6.31
N ASN A 116 -7.71 -4.88 7.43
CA ASN A 116 -7.02 -6.17 7.54
C ASN A 116 -5.95 -6.33 6.44
N LEU A 117 -5.14 -5.30 6.22
CA LEU A 117 -4.07 -5.36 5.24
C LEU A 117 -3.01 -6.37 5.66
N ASP A 118 -2.52 -7.14 4.70
CA ASP A 118 -1.39 -8.05 4.89
C ASP A 118 -0.05 -7.32 4.74
N CYS A 119 -0.01 -6.30 3.87
CA CYS A 119 1.15 -5.41 3.74
C CYS A 119 0.79 -4.08 3.06
N LEU A 120 1.74 -3.14 3.15
CA LEU A 120 1.73 -1.88 2.40
C LEU A 120 2.87 -1.88 1.38
N VAL A 121 2.56 -1.51 0.15
CA VAL A 121 3.54 -1.20 -0.90
C VAL A 121 3.61 0.31 -1.04
N ILE A 122 4.75 0.88 -0.76
CA ILE A 122 4.97 2.33 -0.73
C ILE A 122 6.03 2.70 -1.75
N LEU A 123 5.63 3.54 -2.70
CA LEU A 123 6.51 4.06 -3.74
C LEU A 123 6.79 5.53 -3.51
N GLY A 124 8.05 5.90 -3.48
CA GLY A 124 8.46 7.29 -3.27
C GLY A 124 9.94 7.45 -2.97
N GLY A 125 10.32 8.67 -2.67
CA GLY A 125 11.70 9.06 -2.42
C GLY A 125 12.15 8.85 -0.97
N ASN A 126 13.28 9.47 -0.61
CA ASN A 126 13.94 9.29 0.68
C ASN A 126 13.03 9.60 1.88
N GLY A 127 12.32 10.73 1.87
CA GLY A 127 11.38 11.09 2.95
C GLY A 127 10.25 10.08 3.10
N THR A 128 9.74 9.58 1.99
CA THR A 128 8.72 8.54 1.95
C THR A 128 9.22 7.24 2.57
N GLN A 129 10.46 6.84 2.26
CA GLN A 129 11.06 5.62 2.81
C GLN A 129 11.35 5.73 4.31
N LYS A 130 11.67 6.92 4.82
CA LYS A 130 11.80 7.15 6.26
C LYS A 130 10.48 6.93 6.99
N THR A 131 9.38 7.41 6.43
CA THR A 131 8.04 7.16 7.00
C THR A 131 7.64 5.69 6.87
N ALA A 132 7.97 5.03 5.76
CA ALA A 132 7.75 3.60 5.62
C ALA A 132 8.49 2.79 6.69
N ASN A 133 9.76 3.13 6.96
CA ASN A 133 10.53 2.51 8.04
C ASN A 133 9.91 2.77 9.42
N LEU A 134 9.41 3.98 9.67
CA LEU A 134 8.68 4.30 10.90
C LEU A 134 7.48 3.36 11.09
N LEU A 135 6.67 3.14 10.05
CA LEU A 135 5.53 2.22 10.12
C LEU A 135 5.98 0.77 10.35
N ARG A 136 7.09 0.36 9.75
CA ARG A 136 7.68 -0.96 10.00
C ARG A 136 8.10 -1.11 11.47
N GLU A 137 8.72 -0.10 12.07
CA GLU A 137 9.09 -0.09 13.48
C GLU A 137 7.86 -0.12 14.41
N GLU A 138 6.74 0.42 13.96
CA GLU A 138 5.43 0.34 14.64
C GLU A 138 4.73 -1.02 14.45
N GLY A 139 5.36 -1.97 13.80
CA GLY A 139 4.88 -3.34 13.64
C GLY A 139 4.06 -3.63 12.39
N LEU A 140 3.97 -2.70 11.45
CA LEU A 140 3.31 -2.94 10.18
C LEU A 140 4.23 -3.64 9.17
N ASN A 141 3.66 -4.45 8.32
CA ASN A 141 4.38 -5.06 7.21
C ASN A 141 4.39 -4.08 6.02
N VAL A 142 5.58 -3.52 5.73
CA VAL A 142 5.78 -2.46 4.72
C VAL A 142 6.93 -2.82 3.80
#